data_eb87666593fa03019b2a5cd11bb6a9ec
#
_entry.id   eb87666593fa03019b2a5cd11bb6a9ec
#
_cell.length_a   1.000
_cell.length_b   1.000
_cell.length_c   1.000
_cell.angle_alpha   90.00
_cell.angle_beta   90.00
_cell.angle_gamma   90.00
#
_symmetry.space_group_name_H-M   'P 1'
#
loop_
_entity.id
_entity.type
_entity.pdbx_description
1 polymer ?
#
loop_
_entity_poly.entity_id
_entity_poly.type
_entity_poly.pdbx_seq_one_letter_code
_entity_poly.pdbx_strand_id
1 'polypeptide(L)'
;MRKLTRGFLIFGVVTTVIGFILLFIGIQSDGIKSLLAMSKEPVYDSRMEELTFGKEVENLEITLHQHALTITDSFDDQIHISYHPSISANHDLVTNQNDKTLSLTDKKLSESPFLSSGINGLLHIVSSSSNRFNGVIIGLPKGMPLKSINISSNRGQTTIINASLENATLNTNGYLLRIEGSRIKNSKLTTPNIVNIFDTDLTDSQLESIENHFHAENIQVHGKVELTAKDYLTITLTQKESQRINWDISSNYGSIHQFTREKPESRGTELSNPYKTEKADIKDQLIARSDDDIDLISTPSRR
;
A
#
# COMPACT_ATOMS: atom_id res chain seq x y z
N MET A 1 -0.67 -34.75 -44.87
CA MET A 1 -0.57 -33.84 -43.74
C MET A 1 -0.81 -34.48 -42.36
N ARG A 2 -1.80 -35.36 -42.16
CA ARG A 2 -2.10 -35.97 -40.85
C ARG A 2 -0.97 -36.83 -40.20
N LYS A 3 -0.11 -37.46 -40.98
CA LYS A 3 0.98 -38.31 -40.43
C LYS A 3 2.14 -37.43 -39.86
N LEU A 4 2.46 -36.33 -40.50
CA LEU A 4 3.53 -35.40 -40.05
C LEU A 4 3.12 -34.69 -38.75
N THR A 5 1.87 -34.22 -38.68
CA THR A 5 1.32 -33.55 -37.48
C THR A 5 1.30 -34.52 -36.29
N ARG A 6 0.98 -35.79 -36.51
CA ARG A 6 0.98 -36.82 -35.46
C ARG A 6 2.42 -37.10 -34.94
N GLY A 7 3.42 -37.09 -35.84
CA GLY A 7 4.83 -37.23 -35.49
C GLY A 7 5.34 -36.06 -34.60
N PHE A 8 5.00 -34.85 -34.99
CA PHE A 8 5.37 -33.64 -34.16
C PHE A 8 4.68 -33.64 -32.80
N LEU A 9 3.42 -34.08 -32.72
CA LEU A 9 2.72 -34.14 -31.45
C LEU A 9 3.32 -35.18 -30.50
N ILE A 10 3.66 -36.39 -31.04
CA ILE A 10 4.34 -37.44 -30.27
C ILE A 10 5.72 -36.95 -29.80
N PHE A 11 6.50 -36.31 -30.69
CA PHE A 11 7.78 -35.76 -30.33
C PHE A 11 7.67 -34.69 -29.24
N GLY A 12 6.69 -33.77 -29.34
CA GLY A 12 6.43 -32.75 -28.32
C GLY A 12 6.09 -33.34 -26.95
N VAL A 13 5.24 -34.38 -26.94
CA VAL A 13 4.86 -35.07 -25.68
C VAL A 13 6.06 -35.78 -25.07
N VAL A 14 6.87 -36.47 -25.87
CA VAL A 14 8.06 -37.20 -25.39
C VAL A 14 9.09 -36.24 -24.81
N THR A 15 9.38 -35.12 -25.51
CA THR A 15 10.33 -34.11 -25.01
C THR A 15 9.83 -33.43 -23.74
N THR A 16 8.54 -33.20 -23.64
CA THR A 16 7.94 -32.62 -22.41
C THR A 16 8.09 -33.58 -21.22
N VAL A 17 7.80 -34.89 -21.42
CA VAL A 17 7.96 -35.91 -20.37
C VAL A 17 9.42 -36.05 -19.94
N ILE A 18 10.36 -36.08 -20.89
CA ILE A 18 11.79 -36.12 -20.58
C ILE A 18 12.21 -34.88 -19.80
N GLY A 19 11.72 -33.68 -20.21
CA GLY A 19 11.98 -32.41 -19.50
C GLY A 19 11.51 -32.45 -18.05
N PHE A 20 10.30 -32.97 -17.79
CA PHE A 20 9.79 -33.13 -16.43
C PHE A 20 10.59 -34.13 -15.60
N ILE A 21 11.03 -35.26 -16.19
CA ILE A 21 11.87 -36.25 -15.50
C ILE A 21 13.22 -35.62 -15.11
N LEU A 22 13.85 -34.89 -16.02
CA LEU A 22 15.14 -34.22 -15.75
C LEU A 22 14.98 -33.12 -14.68
N LEU A 23 13.89 -32.38 -14.71
CA LEU A 23 13.57 -31.35 -13.72
C LEU A 23 13.36 -32.00 -12.33
N PHE A 24 12.66 -33.12 -12.27
CA PHE A 24 12.43 -33.85 -11.03
C PHE A 24 13.74 -34.44 -10.45
N ILE A 25 14.60 -35.02 -11.29
CA ILE A 25 15.92 -35.49 -10.90
C ILE A 25 16.80 -34.35 -10.41
N GLY A 26 16.77 -33.21 -11.13
CA GLY A 26 17.49 -32.00 -10.74
C GLY A 26 17.06 -31.45 -9.37
N ILE A 27 15.77 -31.48 -9.06
CA ILE A 27 15.26 -31.09 -7.75
C ILE A 27 15.69 -32.07 -6.65
N GLN A 28 15.61 -33.38 -6.90
CA GLN A 28 16.00 -34.41 -5.93
C GLN A 28 17.50 -34.48 -5.67
N SER A 29 18.34 -34.12 -6.64
CA SER A 29 19.80 -34.12 -6.52
C SER A 29 20.38 -32.81 -5.94
N ASP A 30 19.60 -32.07 -5.16
CA ASP A 30 19.99 -30.76 -4.60
C ASP A 30 20.38 -29.72 -5.67
N GLY A 31 19.90 -29.88 -6.92
CA GLY A 31 20.20 -28.98 -8.03
C GLY A 31 19.80 -27.55 -7.75
N ILE A 32 18.69 -27.34 -7.00
CA ILE A 32 18.26 -26.01 -6.56
C ILE A 32 19.29 -25.40 -5.60
N LYS A 33 19.81 -26.18 -4.65
CA LYS A 33 20.84 -25.71 -3.71
C LYS A 33 22.15 -25.41 -4.45
N SER A 34 22.51 -26.22 -5.45
CA SER A 34 23.69 -25.99 -6.28
C SER A 34 23.55 -24.75 -7.14
N LEU A 35 22.36 -24.49 -7.71
CA LEU A 35 22.05 -23.26 -8.46
C LEU A 35 22.07 -22.03 -7.55
N LEU A 36 21.53 -22.12 -6.34
CA LEU A 36 21.60 -21.07 -5.33
C LEU A 36 23.02 -20.78 -4.86
N ALA A 37 23.85 -21.82 -4.73
CA ALA A 37 25.28 -21.69 -4.40
C ALA A 37 26.11 -21.10 -5.55
N MET A 38 25.66 -21.29 -6.79
CA MET A 38 26.28 -20.70 -8.00
C MET A 38 25.82 -19.26 -8.24
N SER A 39 24.63 -18.87 -7.77
CA SER A 39 24.26 -17.47 -7.70
C SER A 39 25.13 -16.87 -6.60
N LYS A 40 26.06 -16.00 -6.93
CA LYS A 40 26.93 -15.30 -5.96
C LYS A 40 26.15 -14.33 -5.06
N GLU A 41 24.87 -14.54 -4.85
CA GLU A 41 24.09 -13.74 -3.92
C GLU A 41 24.45 -14.15 -2.49
N PRO A 42 24.81 -13.21 -1.64
CA PRO A 42 25.13 -13.50 -0.25
C PRO A 42 23.94 -14.21 0.41
N VAL A 43 24.23 -15.24 1.19
CA VAL A 43 23.28 -15.85 2.13
C VAL A 43 22.54 -14.73 2.85
N TYR A 44 21.21 -14.76 2.81
CA TYR A 44 20.33 -13.75 3.38
C TYR A 44 20.82 -13.25 4.73
N ASP A 45 21.44 -12.10 4.73
CA ASP A 45 21.71 -11.35 5.93
C ASP A 45 20.43 -10.66 6.33
N SER A 46 19.87 -11.01 7.47
CA SER A 46 18.64 -10.42 7.98
C SER A 46 18.84 -8.98 8.52
N ARG A 47 20.06 -8.47 8.44
CA ARG A 47 20.38 -7.11 8.89
C ARG A 47 19.84 -6.10 7.88
N MET A 48 19.12 -5.12 8.39
CA MET A 48 18.72 -3.94 7.62
C MET A 48 19.87 -2.93 7.67
N GLU A 49 20.16 -2.28 6.56
CA GLU A 49 20.94 -1.07 6.53
C GLU A 49 20.06 0.11 6.93
N GLU A 50 20.63 1.06 7.62
CA GLU A 50 19.91 2.23 8.12
C GLU A 50 20.69 3.51 7.81
N LEU A 51 19.97 4.49 7.28
CA LEU A 51 20.44 5.87 7.11
C LEU A 51 19.65 6.76 8.07
N THR A 52 20.35 7.69 8.70
CA THR A 52 19.75 8.58 9.69
C THR A 52 19.96 10.03 9.28
N PHE A 53 18.90 10.85 9.39
CA PHE A 53 18.92 12.28 9.06
C PHE A 53 18.33 13.09 10.19
N GLY A 54 18.91 14.24 10.45
CA GLY A 54 18.57 15.08 11.60
C GLY A 54 17.41 16.04 11.36
N LYS A 55 17.18 16.92 12.33
CA LYS A 55 16.07 17.89 12.35
C LYS A 55 16.19 19.02 11.32
N GLU A 56 17.28 19.11 10.59
CA GLU A 56 17.51 20.07 9.51
C GLU A 56 16.64 19.80 8.27
N VAL A 57 16.11 18.58 8.15
CA VAL A 57 15.21 18.22 7.06
C VAL A 57 13.84 18.86 7.29
N GLU A 58 13.42 19.69 6.34
CA GLU A 58 12.10 20.35 6.34
C GLU A 58 11.15 19.75 5.30
N ASN A 59 11.70 19.15 4.23
CA ASN A 59 10.91 18.57 3.15
C ASN A 59 11.39 17.14 2.86
N LEU A 60 10.44 16.25 2.61
CA LEU A 60 10.69 14.85 2.27
C LEU A 60 10.10 14.53 0.91
N GLU A 61 10.94 14.06 -0.01
CA GLU A 61 10.54 13.62 -1.35
C GLU A 61 10.92 12.17 -1.54
N ILE A 62 9.94 11.31 -1.77
CA ILE A 62 10.12 9.87 -1.94
C ILE A 62 9.56 9.46 -3.29
N THR A 63 10.39 8.83 -4.12
CA THR A 63 9.98 8.28 -5.42
C THR A 63 10.44 6.85 -5.53
N LEU A 64 9.53 5.89 -5.30
CA LEU A 64 9.81 4.46 -5.40
C LEU A 64 9.10 3.85 -6.62
N HIS A 65 9.87 3.26 -7.53
CA HIS A 65 9.35 2.62 -8.73
C HIS A 65 9.12 1.13 -8.55
N GLN A 66 9.82 0.49 -7.61
CA GLN A 66 9.85 -0.97 -7.51
C GLN A 66 9.62 -1.51 -6.11
N HIS A 67 9.97 -0.73 -5.08
CA HIS A 67 9.96 -1.20 -3.70
C HIS A 67 8.65 -0.85 -2.99
N ALA A 68 8.20 -1.73 -2.11
CA ALA A 68 7.14 -1.43 -1.16
C ALA A 68 7.62 -0.36 -0.18
N LEU A 69 6.69 0.47 0.29
CA LEU A 69 6.97 1.54 1.24
C LEU A 69 6.23 1.30 2.55
N THR A 70 6.95 1.41 3.65
CA THR A 70 6.35 1.50 4.98
C THR A 70 6.76 2.80 5.66
N ILE A 71 5.79 3.57 6.14
CA ILE A 71 6.03 4.79 6.92
C ILE A 71 5.54 4.52 8.33
N THR A 72 6.38 4.84 9.31
CA THR A 72 6.06 4.67 10.74
C THR A 72 6.63 5.82 11.55
N ASP A 73 6.23 5.95 12.81
CA ASP A 73 6.90 6.88 13.73
C ASP A 73 8.32 6.39 14.04
N SER A 74 9.24 7.32 14.14
CA SER A 74 10.58 7.07 14.64
C SER A 74 10.54 6.87 16.16
N PHE A 75 11.52 6.13 16.68
CA PHE A 75 11.73 5.95 18.12
C PHE A 75 12.43 7.14 18.78
N ASP A 76 13.01 8.03 17.97
CA ASP A 76 13.71 9.25 18.39
C ASP A 76 13.31 10.46 17.52
N ASP A 77 14.09 11.53 17.62
CA ASP A 77 13.85 12.79 16.90
C ASP A 77 14.53 12.86 15.53
N GLN A 78 14.86 11.72 14.92
CA GLN A 78 15.56 11.63 13.64
C GLN A 78 14.72 10.88 12.59
N ILE A 79 14.95 11.17 11.31
CA ILE A 79 14.38 10.40 10.22
C ILE A 79 15.28 9.19 9.98
N HIS A 80 14.70 7.99 10.02
CA HIS A 80 15.38 6.74 9.75
C HIS A 80 14.90 6.15 8.44
N ILE A 81 15.81 5.76 7.56
CA ILE A 81 15.50 5.05 6.32
C ILE A 81 16.18 3.69 6.40
N SER A 82 15.38 2.64 6.57
CA SER A 82 15.86 1.27 6.69
C SER A 82 15.50 0.47 5.46
N TYR A 83 16.45 -0.29 4.93
CA TYR A 83 16.28 -1.12 3.74
C TYR A 83 17.22 -2.34 3.78
N HIS A 84 16.89 -3.36 3.00
CA HIS A 84 17.73 -4.54 2.93
C HIS A 84 19.00 -4.29 2.09
N PRO A 85 20.19 -4.79 2.48
CA PRO A 85 21.45 -4.57 1.75
C PRO A 85 21.43 -4.95 0.27
N SER A 86 20.60 -5.92 -0.12
CA SER A 86 20.44 -6.29 -1.53
C SER A 86 19.92 -5.15 -2.41
N ILE A 87 19.20 -4.21 -1.82
CA ILE A 87 18.70 -3.01 -2.52
C ILE A 87 19.85 -2.04 -2.78
N SER A 88 20.74 -1.84 -1.79
CA SER A 88 21.91 -0.97 -1.93
C SER A 88 23.02 -1.58 -2.78
N ALA A 89 23.23 -2.89 -2.70
CA ALA A 89 24.25 -3.59 -3.47
C ALA A 89 24.08 -3.44 -4.99
N ASN A 90 22.85 -3.26 -5.44
CA ASN A 90 22.52 -2.99 -6.85
C ASN A 90 22.53 -1.51 -7.19
N HIS A 91 22.87 -0.63 -6.26
CA HIS A 91 22.76 0.84 -6.40
C HIS A 91 21.35 1.31 -6.80
N ASP A 92 20.34 0.57 -6.35
CA ASP A 92 18.95 0.84 -6.75
C ASP A 92 18.31 1.92 -5.89
N LEU A 93 18.85 2.20 -4.70
CA LEU A 93 18.38 3.25 -3.81
C LEU A 93 19.37 4.42 -3.76
N VAL A 94 18.89 5.62 -4.08
CA VAL A 94 19.68 6.85 -4.03
C VAL A 94 19.06 7.81 -3.05
N THR A 95 19.82 8.22 -2.04
CA THR A 95 19.46 9.30 -1.13
C THR A 95 20.24 10.55 -1.47
N ASN A 96 19.58 11.69 -1.50
CA ASN A 96 20.21 12.99 -1.69
C ASN A 96 19.62 13.98 -0.69
N GLN A 97 20.49 14.65 0.07
CA GLN A 97 20.09 15.75 0.93
C GLN A 97 20.65 17.03 0.32
N ASN A 98 19.76 17.91 -0.11
CA ASN A 98 20.11 19.22 -0.63
C ASN A 98 19.34 20.28 0.15
N ASP A 99 20.07 21.26 0.70
CA ASP A 99 19.55 22.25 1.63
C ASP A 99 18.77 21.59 2.78
N LYS A 100 17.46 21.73 2.77
CA LYS A 100 16.54 21.19 3.77
C LYS A 100 15.60 20.12 3.22
N THR A 101 15.90 19.61 2.04
CA THR A 101 15.10 18.57 1.36
C THR A 101 15.87 17.27 1.35
N LEU A 102 15.23 16.22 1.88
CA LEU A 102 15.71 14.85 1.77
C LEU A 102 14.94 14.15 0.64
N SER A 103 15.67 13.77 -0.40
CA SER A 103 15.12 13.03 -1.54
C SER A 103 15.58 11.57 -1.49
N LEU A 104 14.63 10.66 -1.64
CA LEU A 104 14.85 9.21 -1.72
C LEU A 104 14.27 8.70 -3.04
N THR A 105 15.09 8.08 -3.87
CA THR A 105 14.66 7.55 -5.16
C THR A 105 15.27 6.18 -5.40
N ASP A 106 14.47 5.24 -5.92
CA ASP A 106 14.98 4.00 -6.47
C ASP A 106 15.10 4.08 -8.01
N LYS A 107 15.98 3.25 -8.58
CA LYS A 107 16.14 3.19 -10.02
C LYS A 107 14.94 2.51 -10.66
N LYS A 108 14.40 3.13 -11.72
CA LYS A 108 13.46 2.48 -12.62
C LYS A 108 14.19 1.38 -13.37
N LEU A 109 13.83 0.11 -13.20
CA LEU A 109 14.34 -0.97 -14.05
C LEU A 109 13.97 -0.64 -15.51
N SER A 110 14.98 -0.66 -16.40
CA SER A 110 14.74 -0.69 -17.84
C SER A 110 13.90 -1.93 -18.14
N GLU A 111 12.91 -1.75 -18.98
CA GLU A 111 11.90 -2.76 -19.32
C GLU A 111 12.51 -4.14 -19.58
N SER A 112 11.96 -5.15 -18.88
CA SER A 112 12.21 -6.58 -19.04
C SER A 112 13.48 -7.17 -18.40
N PRO A 113 13.45 -7.48 -17.08
CA PRO A 113 14.49 -8.30 -16.46
C PRO A 113 14.51 -9.75 -16.99
N PHE A 114 13.44 -10.17 -17.70
CA PHE A 114 13.30 -11.52 -18.22
C PHE A 114 14.26 -11.85 -19.36
N LEU A 115 14.68 -10.90 -20.16
CA LEU A 115 15.53 -11.14 -21.34
C LEU A 115 17.02 -10.91 -21.10
N SER A 116 17.39 -10.15 -20.08
CA SER A 116 18.80 -9.82 -19.80
C SER A 116 19.49 -10.69 -18.76
N SER A 117 18.74 -11.43 -17.94
CA SER A 117 19.28 -12.07 -16.74
C SER A 117 19.37 -13.60 -16.81
N GLY A 118 18.84 -14.27 -17.84
CA GLY A 118 18.92 -15.73 -17.97
C GLY A 118 18.49 -16.47 -16.70
N ILE A 119 19.34 -17.39 -16.21
CA ILE A 119 19.10 -18.18 -14.99
C ILE A 119 18.96 -17.30 -13.74
N ASN A 120 19.68 -16.17 -13.66
CA ASN A 120 19.57 -15.25 -12.53
C ASN A 120 18.19 -14.60 -12.42
N GLY A 121 17.53 -14.31 -13.54
CA GLY A 121 16.15 -13.81 -13.54
C GLY A 121 15.14 -14.84 -13.00
N LEU A 122 15.30 -16.11 -13.34
CA LEU A 122 14.49 -17.20 -12.79
C LEU A 122 14.73 -17.41 -11.29
N LEU A 123 15.98 -17.34 -10.84
CA LEU A 123 16.32 -17.43 -9.43
C LEU A 123 15.77 -16.25 -8.62
N HIS A 124 15.80 -15.06 -9.20
CA HIS A 124 15.19 -13.86 -8.59
C HIS A 124 13.67 -14.02 -8.40
N ILE A 125 12.96 -14.63 -9.36
CA ILE A 125 11.53 -14.91 -9.24
C ILE A 125 11.25 -15.93 -8.15
N VAL A 126 12.06 -16.99 -8.04
CA VAL A 126 11.89 -18.03 -7.02
C VAL A 126 12.28 -17.52 -5.62
N SER A 127 13.30 -16.66 -5.53
CA SER A 127 13.74 -16.05 -4.25
C SER A 127 12.87 -14.87 -3.82
N SER A 128 12.29 -14.12 -4.74
CA SER A 128 11.41 -12.98 -4.44
C SER A 128 10.02 -13.38 -3.90
N SER A 129 9.73 -14.68 -3.81
CA SER A 129 8.52 -15.16 -3.13
C SER A 129 8.49 -14.89 -1.61
N SER A 130 9.60 -14.48 -1.01
CA SER A 130 9.63 -13.92 0.35
C SER A 130 9.58 -12.38 0.28
N ASN A 131 8.43 -11.83 0.00
CA ASN A 131 8.13 -10.38 -0.07
C ASN A 131 8.52 -9.54 1.17
N ARG A 132 9.17 -10.13 2.16
CA ARG A 132 9.57 -9.45 3.41
C ARG A 132 10.77 -8.52 3.27
N PHE A 133 11.55 -8.63 2.19
CA PHE A 133 12.83 -7.93 2.06
C PHE A 133 12.89 -6.89 0.93
N ASN A 134 11.81 -6.70 0.18
CA ASN A 134 11.78 -5.74 -0.93
C ASN A 134 11.16 -4.38 -0.56
N GLY A 135 11.16 -4.02 0.71
CA GLY A 135 10.56 -2.79 1.20
C GLY A 135 11.58 -1.80 1.75
N VAL A 136 11.24 -0.53 1.63
CA VAL A 136 11.89 0.58 2.31
C VAL A 136 11.01 0.99 3.49
N ILE A 137 11.59 1.11 4.67
CA ILE A 137 10.91 1.57 5.89
C ILE A 137 11.43 2.97 6.23
N ILE A 138 10.51 3.91 6.43
CA ILE A 138 10.84 5.29 6.81
C ILE A 138 10.21 5.56 8.17
N GLY A 139 11.06 5.76 9.16
CA GLY A 139 10.70 6.26 10.48
C GLY A 139 10.68 7.80 10.49
N LEU A 140 9.54 8.40 10.82
CA LEU A 140 9.40 9.86 10.93
C LEU A 140 9.29 10.27 12.39
N PRO A 141 10.00 11.32 12.84
CA PRO A 141 9.92 11.82 14.21
C PRO A 141 8.51 12.30 14.55
N LYS A 142 8.04 11.96 15.75
CA LYS A 142 6.76 12.47 16.25
C LYS A 142 6.80 13.98 16.40
N GLY A 143 5.85 14.64 15.74
CA GLY A 143 5.72 16.10 15.86
C GLY A 143 6.82 16.90 15.18
N MET A 144 7.63 16.28 14.34
CA MET A 144 8.58 17.02 13.50
C MET A 144 7.79 17.87 12.50
N PRO A 145 8.03 19.19 12.45
CA PRO A 145 7.32 20.08 11.53
C PRO A 145 7.91 19.97 10.13
N LEU A 146 7.66 18.86 9.44
CA LEU A 146 7.93 18.78 8.01
C LEU A 146 6.99 19.75 7.29
N LYS A 147 7.54 20.61 6.46
CA LYS A 147 6.76 21.57 5.66
C LYS A 147 6.00 20.87 4.55
N SER A 148 6.61 19.82 3.99
CA SER A 148 5.96 19.00 2.97
C SER A 148 6.49 17.57 2.98
N ILE A 149 5.60 16.64 2.66
CA ILE A 149 5.92 15.22 2.43
C ILE A 149 5.31 14.86 1.07
N ASN A 150 6.16 14.62 0.09
CA ASN A 150 5.74 14.20 -1.26
C ASN A 150 6.18 12.76 -1.50
N ILE A 151 5.23 11.88 -1.72
CA ILE A 151 5.48 10.45 -1.89
C ILE A 151 4.87 9.98 -3.20
N SER A 152 5.68 9.37 -4.04
CA SER A 152 5.27 8.64 -5.23
C SER A 152 5.76 7.20 -5.14
N SER A 153 4.84 6.23 -5.08
CA SER A 153 5.17 4.79 -5.04
C SER A 153 4.41 4.07 -6.14
N ASN A 154 5.13 3.39 -7.03
CA ASN A 154 4.55 2.83 -8.25
C ASN A 154 4.29 1.32 -8.20
N ARG A 155 4.85 0.59 -7.23
CA ARG A 155 4.67 -0.86 -7.10
C ARG A 155 4.58 -1.27 -5.63
N GLY A 156 4.02 -2.46 -5.43
CA GLY A 156 3.95 -3.04 -4.10
C GLY A 156 2.83 -2.44 -3.24
N GLN A 157 2.90 -2.70 -1.96
CA GLN A 157 2.02 -2.14 -0.95
C GLN A 157 2.66 -0.88 -0.37
N THR A 158 1.86 0.17 -0.17
CA THR A 158 2.23 1.30 0.66
C THR A 158 1.51 1.17 2.00
N THR A 159 2.27 1.15 3.09
CA THR A 159 1.75 1.03 4.45
C THR A 159 2.14 2.25 5.26
N ILE A 160 1.17 2.84 5.97
CA ILE A 160 1.39 3.89 6.96
C ILE A 160 0.89 3.32 8.29
N ILE A 161 1.78 3.07 9.22
CA ILE A 161 1.45 2.41 10.47
C ILE A 161 2.02 3.15 11.68
N ASN A 162 1.15 3.48 12.63
CA ASN A 162 1.50 4.24 13.83
C ASN A 162 2.30 5.52 13.52
N ALA A 163 1.95 6.21 12.45
CA ALA A 163 2.67 7.38 11.95
C ALA A 163 1.82 8.65 12.01
N SER A 164 2.50 9.78 12.14
CA SER A 164 1.88 11.11 12.09
C SER A 164 2.32 11.81 10.81
N LEU A 165 1.38 12.02 9.88
CA LEU A 165 1.62 12.76 8.65
C LEU A 165 0.86 14.08 8.67
N GLU A 166 1.57 15.18 8.43
CA GLU A 166 0.99 16.50 8.30
C GLU A 166 1.47 17.16 7.00
N ASN A 167 0.57 17.81 6.27
CA ASN A 167 0.83 18.47 4.98
C ASN A 167 1.44 17.50 3.93
N ALA A 168 1.00 16.24 3.95
CA ALA A 168 1.53 15.20 3.06
C ALA A 168 0.73 15.11 1.76
N THR A 169 1.45 14.90 0.66
CA THR A 169 0.89 14.46 -0.61
C THR A 169 1.44 13.08 -0.94
N LEU A 170 0.56 12.08 -0.98
CA LEU A 170 0.90 10.71 -1.32
C LEU A 170 0.18 10.29 -2.60
N ASN A 171 0.94 9.90 -3.61
CA ASN A 171 0.43 9.27 -4.82
C ASN A 171 1.03 7.87 -4.93
N THR A 172 0.21 6.84 -4.88
CA THR A 172 0.69 5.46 -5.00
C THR A 172 -0.06 4.73 -6.10
N ASN A 173 0.66 4.05 -6.97
CA ASN A 173 0.13 3.13 -7.98
C ASN A 173 0.29 1.66 -7.55
N GLY A 174 0.72 1.41 -6.32
CA GLY A 174 0.78 0.08 -5.73
C GLY A 174 -0.62 -0.53 -5.58
N TYR A 175 -0.69 -1.83 -5.43
CA TYR A 175 -1.97 -2.56 -5.38
C TYR A 175 -2.80 -2.30 -4.12
N LEU A 176 -2.21 -1.74 -3.06
CA LEU A 176 -2.87 -1.46 -1.79
C LEU A 176 -2.21 -0.28 -1.07
N LEU A 177 -3.04 0.67 -0.63
CA LEU A 177 -2.69 1.65 0.40
C LEU A 177 -3.34 1.21 1.73
N ARG A 178 -2.52 0.90 2.73
CA ARG A 178 -2.96 0.56 4.09
C ARG A 178 -2.52 1.63 5.07
N ILE A 179 -3.46 2.13 5.88
CA ILE A 179 -3.20 3.10 6.95
C ILE A 179 -3.75 2.51 8.24
N GLU A 180 -2.94 2.47 9.30
CA GLU A 180 -3.34 1.86 10.56
C GLU A 180 -2.73 2.61 11.75
N GLY A 181 -3.53 2.86 12.80
CA GLY A 181 -3.08 3.46 14.05
C GLY A 181 -2.45 4.83 13.88
N SER A 182 -2.79 5.54 12.81
CA SER A 182 -2.04 6.72 12.36
C SER A 182 -2.83 8.01 12.56
N ARG A 183 -2.14 9.13 12.39
CA ARG A 183 -2.75 10.46 12.39
C ARG A 183 -2.40 11.17 11.09
N ILE A 184 -3.42 11.55 10.32
CA ILE A 184 -3.27 12.19 9.01
C ILE A 184 -3.94 13.57 9.07
N LYS A 185 -3.17 14.63 8.83
CA LYS A 185 -3.66 16.01 8.93
C LYS A 185 -3.26 16.83 7.71
N ASN A 186 -4.18 17.68 7.20
CA ASN A 186 -3.98 18.57 6.06
C ASN A 186 -3.35 17.86 4.85
N SER A 187 -3.75 16.62 4.58
CA SER A 187 -3.04 15.75 3.65
C SER A 187 -3.95 15.25 2.53
N LYS A 188 -3.33 14.97 1.38
CA LYS A 188 -4.00 14.36 0.24
C LYS A 188 -3.33 13.05 -0.14
N LEU A 189 -4.09 11.95 -0.07
CA LEU A 189 -3.63 10.61 -0.39
C LEU A 189 -4.45 10.05 -1.54
N THR A 190 -3.79 9.65 -2.62
CA THR A 190 -4.45 9.19 -3.84
C THR A 190 -3.83 7.89 -4.32
N THR A 191 -4.67 6.92 -4.69
CA THR A 191 -4.27 5.66 -5.31
C THR A 191 -5.29 5.22 -6.35
N PRO A 192 -4.91 4.58 -7.45
CA PRO A 192 -5.87 3.92 -8.34
C PRO A 192 -6.44 2.63 -7.74
N ASN A 193 -5.81 2.08 -6.71
CA ASN A 193 -6.15 0.78 -6.15
C ASN A 193 -6.87 0.86 -4.80
N ILE A 194 -6.88 -0.26 -4.10
CA ILE A 194 -7.60 -0.44 -2.83
C ILE A 194 -7.01 0.45 -1.74
N VAL A 195 -7.89 1.11 -0.96
CA VAL A 195 -7.55 1.83 0.26
C VAL A 195 -8.18 1.14 1.46
N ASN A 196 -7.35 0.83 2.45
CA ASN A 196 -7.79 0.30 3.74
C ASN A 196 -7.28 1.18 4.87
N ILE A 197 -8.18 1.70 5.70
CA ILE A 197 -7.85 2.56 6.85
C ILE A 197 -8.44 1.96 8.11
N PHE A 198 -7.62 1.86 9.15
CA PHE A 198 -7.99 1.31 10.45
C PHE A 198 -7.48 2.19 11.58
N ASP A 199 -8.28 2.38 12.62
CA ASP A 199 -7.89 3.02 13.88
C ASP A 199 -7.13 4.35 13.69
N THR A 200 -7.60 5.21 12.78
CA THR A 200 -6.85 6.37 12.30
C THR A 200 -7.59 7.69 12.56
N ASP A 201 -6.85 8.71 13.02
CA ASP A 201 -7.35 10.07 13.17
C ASP A 201 -7.14 10.84 11.85
N LEU A 202 -8.21 11.35 11.27
CA LEU A 202 -8.21 12.14 10.05
C LEU A 202 -8.61 13.59 10.35
N THR A 203 -7.78 14.56 9.98
CA THR A 203 -8.05 15.98 10.17
C THR A 203 -7.85 16.74 8.85
N ASP A 204 -8.86 17.45 8.37
CA ASP A 204 -8.79 18.31 7.17
C ASP A 204 -8.09 17.63 5.98
N SER A 205 -8.44 16.40 5.68
CA SER A 205 -7.71 15.56 4.75
C SER A 205 -8.59 14.93 3.68
N GLN A 206 -7.98 14.60 2.53
CA GLN A 206 -8.63 13.96 1.39
C GLN A 206 -7.95 12.63 1.08
N LEU A 207 -8.74 11.56 0.94
CA LEU A 207 -8.26 10.23 0.61
C LEU A 207 -9.10 9.66 -0.53
N GLU A 208 -8.44 9.18 -1.58
CA GLU A 208 -9.09 8.81 -2.83
C GLU A 208 -8.58 7.48 -3.39
N SER A 209 -9.52 6.59 -3.72
CA SER A 209 -9.32 5.43 -4.57
C SER A 209 -9.93 5.71 -5.94
N ILE A 210 -9.09 5.93 -6.97
CA ILE A 210 -9.54 6.42 -8.28
C ILE A 210 -10.27 5.34 -9.10
N GLU A 211 -9.91 4.05 -8.94
CA GLU A 211 -10.40 2.96 -9.79
C GLU A 211 -10.99 1.78 -9.00
N ASN A 212 -10.95 1.82 -7.67
CA ASN A 212 -11.25 0.69 -6.82
C ASN A 212 -12.05 1.08 -5.56
N HIS A 213 -12.19 0.10 -4.66
CA HIS A 213 -12.93 0.27 -3.42
C HIS A 213 -12.10 0.85 -2.28
N PHE A 214 -12.81 1.42 -1.32
CA PHE A 214 -12.26 2.07 -0.15
C PHE A 214 -12.94 1.51 1.10
N HIS A 215 -12.14 1.08 2.07
CA HIS A 215 -12.62 0.62 3.36
C HIS A 215 -12.03 1.46 4.49
N ALA A 216 -12.88 2.06 5.32
CA ALA A 216 -12.50 2.82 6.51
C ALA A 216 -13.17 2.21 7.74
N GLU A 217 -12.40 1.79 8.74
CA GLU A 217 -12.91 1.23 9.98
C GLU A 217 -12.31 1.96 11.18
N ASN A 218 -13.16 2.35 12.12
CA ASN A 218 -12.79 2.99 13.38
C ASN A 218 -11.95 4.26 13.20
N ILE A 219 -12.34 5.12 12.26
CA ILE A 219 -11.69 6.41 12.04
C ILE A 219 -12.27 7.48 12.97
N GLN A 220 -11.46 8.45 13.35
CA GLN A 220 -11.89 9.69 13.99
C GLN A 220 -11.79 10.83 12.99
N VAL A 221 -12.82 11.67 12.94
CA VAL A 221 -12.94 12.75 11.97
C VAL A 221 -12.86 14.09 12.68
N HIS A 222 -11.97 14.96 12.23
CA HIS A 222 -11.82 16.32 12.71
C HIS A 222 -11.77 17.31 11.53
N GLY A 223 -12.50 18.41 11.65
CA GLY A 223 -12.63 19.38 10.56
C GLY A 223 -13.34 18.75 9.35
N LYS A 224 -12.81 18.97 8.14
CA LYS A 224 -13.39 18.49 6.90
C LYS A 224 -12.56 17.32 6.34
N VAL A 225 -13.14 16.13 6.36
CA VAL A 225 -12.52 14.92 5.78
C VAL A 225 -13.32 14.45 4.57
N GLU A 226 -12.63 14.15 3.48
CA GLU A 226 -13.23 13.66 2.24
C GLU A 226 -12.68 12.28 1.87
N LEU A 227 -13.56 11.30 1.71
CA LEU A 227 -13.26 9.93 1.29
C LEU A 227 -13.95 9.67 -0.05
N THR A 228 -13.19 9.30 -1.06
CA THR A 228 -13.72 9.05 -2.41
C THR A 228 -13.30 7.67 -2.90
N ALA A 229 -14.25 6.93 -3.46
CA ALA A 229 -14.02 5.66 -4.13
C ALA A 229 -14.63 5.67 -5.52
N LYS A 230 -14.02 4.96 -6.46
CA LYS A 230 -14.62 4.72 -7.78
C LYS A 230 -15.71 3.68 -7.68
N ASP A 231 -15.41 2.55 -7.05
CA ASP A 231 -16.35 1.47 -6.90
C ASP A 231 -17.10 1.60 -5.57
N TYR A 232 -16.83 0.74 -4.66
CA TYR A 232 -17.55 0.56 -3.40
C TYR A 232 -16.85 1.25 -2.23
N LEU A 233 -17.62 1.93 -1.37
CA LEU A 233 -17.12 2.61 -0.18
C LEU A 233 -17.75 2.04 1.09
N THR A 234 -16.96 1.46 1.98
CA THR A 234 -17.41 1.02 3.31
C THR A 234 -16.86 1.93 4.39
N ILE A 235 -17.72 2.45 5.24
CA ILE A 235 -17.34 3.27 6.41
C ILE A 235 -17.91 2.64 7.66
N THR A 236 -17.05 2.17 8.54
CA THR A 236 -17.41 1.60 9.85
C THR A 236 -17.00 2.54 10.97
N LEU A 237 -17.97 3.11 11.71
CA LEU A 237 -17.73 4.00 12.81
C LEU A 237 -18.39 3.49 14.09
N THR A 238 -17.86 3.92 15.24
CA THR A 238 -18.60 3.75 16.50
C THR A 238 -19.85 4.65 16.48
N GLN A 239 -20.90 4.22 17.18
CA GLN A 239 -22.11 5.01 17.31
C GLN A 239 -21.82 6.42 17.86
N LYS A 240 -20.88 6.55 18.79
CA LYS A 240 -20.47 7.82 19.37
C LYS A 240 -19.84 8.72 18.30
N GLU A 241 -18.95 8.21 17.47
CA GLU A 241 -18.29 8.98 16.41
C GLU A 241 -19.31 9.40 15.34
N SER A 242 -20.15 8.48 14.88
CA SER A 242 -21.20 8.75 13.90
C SER A 242 -22.18 9.87 14.36
N GLN A 243 -22.40 10.03 15.65
CA GLN A 243 -23.23 11.10 16.20
C GLN A 243 -22.52 12.46 16.28
N ARG A 244 -21.19 12.46 16.28
CA ARG A 244 -20.31 13.63 16.49
C ARG A 244 -19.97 14.38 15.21
N ILE A 245 -20.30 13.83 14.05
CA ILE A 245 -19.98 14.40 12.75
C ILE A 245 -21.23 14.79 11.96
N ASN A 246 -21.07 15.71 11.05
CA ASN A 246 -22.00 15.98 9.96
C ASN A 246 -21.64 15.11 8.75
N TRP A 247 -22.66 14.56 8.12
CA TRP A 247 -22.52 13.69 6.95
C TRP A 247 -22.88 14.44 5.67
N ASP A 248 -22.09 14.27 4.62
CA ASP A 248 -22.41 14.64 3.25
C ASP A 248 -22.01 13.49 2.33
N ILE A 249 -22.97 12.61 2.04
CA ILE A 249 -22.72 11.35 1.35
C ILE A 249 -23.50 11.32 0.05
N SER A 250 -22.87 10.90 -1.04
CA SER A 250 -23.56 10.63 -2.30
C SER A 250 -22.91 9.53 -3.11
N SER A 251 -23.74 8.73 -3.75
CA SER A 251 -23.37 7.77 -4.78
C SER A 251 -23.88 8.26 -6.14
N ASN A 252 -23.11 8.04 -7.20
CA ASN A 252 -23.52 8.42 -8.55
C ASN A 252 -24.50 7.41 -9.18
N TYR A 253 -24.27 6.11 -8.96
CA TYR A 253 -25.03 5.04 -9.61
C TYR A 253 -25.60 4.02 -8.61
N GLY A 254 -25.06 3.95 -7.40
CA GLY A 254 -25.46 2.99 -6.38
C GLY A 254 -26.38 3.57 -5.30
N SER A 255 -26.59 2.78 -4.27
CA SER A 255 -27.40 3.10 -3.09
C SER A 255 -26.53 3.39 -1.88
N ILE A 256 -27.11 4.08 -0.89
CA ILE A 256 -26.50 4.32 0.41
C ILE A 256 -27.23 3.45 1.43
N HIS A 257 -26.50 2.54 2.08
CA HIS A 257 -27.07 1.63 3.06
C HIS A 257 -26.50 1.88 4.46
N GLN A 258 -27.34 1.80 5.46
CA GLN A 258 -26.95 1.85 6.87
C GLN A 258 -27.16 0.52 7.55
N PHE A 259 -26.13 -0.01 8.18
CA PHE A 259 -26.14 -1.27 8.91
C PHE A 259 -25.78 -1.06 10.38
N THR A 260 -26.26 -1.98 11.21
CA THR A 260 -25.82 -2.08 12.60
C THR A 260 -25.14 -3.44 12.78
N ARG A 261 -23.90 -3.48 13.28
CA ARG A 261 -23.11 -4.71 13.40
C ARG A 261 -23.75 -5.80 14.28
N GLU A 262 -24.71 -5.43 15.13
CA GLU A 262 -25.44 -6.40 15.97
C GLU A 262 -26.41 -7.30 15.19
N LYS A 263 -26.75 -6.93 13.96
CA LYS A 263 -27.68 -7.69 13.10
C LYS A 263 -27.16 -7.74 11.64
N PRO A 264 -26.07 -8.45 11.39
CA PRO A 264 -25.46 -8.49 10.03
C PRO A 264 -26.38 -9.16 8.99
N GLU A 265 -27.37 -9.95 9.40
CA GLU A 265 -28.32 -10.61 8.49
C GLU A 265 -29.54 -9.72 8.14
N SER A 266 -29.69 -8.56 8.75
CA SER A 266 -30.73 -7.61 8.38
C SER A 266 -30.30 -6.87 7.09
N ARG A 267 -31.20 -6.79 6.13
CA ARG A 267 -31.04 -5.83 5.01
C ARG A 267 -30.83 -4.45 5.64
N GLY A 268 -29.72 -3.79 5.28
CA GLY A 268 -29.46 -2.43 5.73
C GLY A 268 -30.65 -1.50 5.43
N THR A 269 -30.76 -0.45 6.19
CA THR A 269 -31.74 0.61 5.88
C THR A 269 -31.18 1.45 4.75
N GLU A 270 -31.89 1.52 3.64
CA GLU A 270 -31.55 2.40 2.54
C GLU A 270 -31.81 3.86 2.95
N LEU A 271 -30.82 4.72 2.74
CA LEU A 271 -30.88 6.14 3.03
C LEU A 271 -31.17 6.92 1.73
N SER A 272 -31.59 8.17 1.87
CA SER A 272 -31.69 9.07 0.71
C SER A 272 -30.33 9.25 0.03
N ASN A 273 -30.33 9.38 -1.30
CA ASN A 273 -29.13 9.72 -2.05
C ASN A 273 -29.39 11.06 -2.78
N PRO A 274 -28.70 12.18 -2.44
CA PRO A 274 -27.66 12.28 -1.39
C PRO A 274 -28.24 12.23 0.05
N TYR A 275 -27.41 11.75 0.98
CA TYR A 275 -27.69 11.77 2.42
C TYR A 275 -26.88 12.87 3.10
N LYS A 276 -27.56 13.82 3.77
CA LYS A 276 -26.92 14.93 4.47
C LYS A 276 -27.48 15.10 5.86
N THR A 277 -26.60 15.40 6.80
CA THR A 277 -27.00 15.87 8.14
C THR A 277 -26.34 17.22 8.43
N GLU A 278 -27.10 18.14 8.97
CA GLU A 278 -26.61 19.45 9.39
C GLU A 278 -26.98 19.67 10.85
N LYS A 279 -25.99 19.55 11.72
CA LYS A 279 -26.13 19.81 13.16
C LYS A 279 -25.35 21.08 13.46
N ALA A 280 -26.04 22.14 13.87
CA ALA A 280 -25.47 23.50 14.00
C ALA A 280 -24.25 23.58 14.94
N ASP A 281 -24.19 22.73 15.94
CA ASP A 281 -23.12 22.73 16.96
C ASP A 281 -21.92 21.85 16.57
N ILE A 282 -21.98 21.13 15.44
CA ILE A 282 -20.95 20.21 14.98
C ILE A 282 -20.19 20.81 13.81
N LYS A 283 -18.87 20.98 14.00
CA LYS A 283 -17.96 21.50 12.95
C LYS A 283 -17.32 20.40 12.13
N ASP A 284 -17.22 19.20 12.68
CA ASP A 284 -16.59 18.05 12.03
C ASP A 284 -17.53 17.50 10.94
N GLN A 285 -16.99 17.31 9.73
CA GLN A 285 -17.75 16.88 8.57
C GLN A 285 -17.03 15.74 7.86
N LEU A 286 -17.78 14.67 7.56
CA LEU A 286 -17.33 13.61 6.69
C LEU A 286 -18.08 13.68 5.36
N ILE A 287 -17.32 13.89 4.30
CA ILE A 287 -17.77 13.85 2.93
C ILE A 287 -17.40 12.50 2.35
N ALA A 288 -18.37 11.75 1.86
CA ALA A 288 -18.15 10.45 1.25
C ALA A 288 -18.76 10.41 -0.15
N ARG A 289 -17.96 10.01 -1.13
CA ARG A 289 -18.36 9.93 -2.54
C ARG A 289 -18.00 8.57 -3.11
N SER A 290 -18.92 7.99 -3.87
CA SER A 290 -18.68 6.77 -4.63
C SER A 290 -19.42 6.82 -5.95
N ASP A 291 -18.95 6.09 -6.96
CA ASP A 291 -19.74 5.85 -8.16
C ASP A 291 -20.73 4.69 -7.91
N ASP A 292 -20.41 3.74 -7.05
CA ASP A 292 -21.22 2.58 -6.69
C ASP A 292 -21.77 2.69 -5.26
N ASP A 293 -22.10 1.57 -4.61
CA ASP A 293 -22.75 1.54 -3.30
C ASP A 293 -21.87 2.10 -2.17
N ILE A 294 -22.53 2.70 -1.17
CA ILE A 294 -21.90 3.17 0.07
C ILE A 294 -22.55 2.47 1.25
N ASP A 295 -21.75 1.73 2.01
CA ASP A 295 -22.16 1.08 3.25
C ASP A 295 -21.67 1.84 4.48
N LEU A 296 -22.60 2.27 5.29
CA LEU A 296 -22.36 2.87 6.60
C LEU A 296 -22.63 1.84 7.70
N ILE A 297 -21.60 1.43 8.41
CA ILE A 297 -21.71 0.42 9.44
C ILE A 297 -21.52 1.08 10.82
N SER A 298 -22.53 0.98 11.66
CA SER A 298 -22.44 1.48 13.04
C SER A 298 -22.08 0.33 14.00
N THR A 299 -21.05 0.55 14.80
CA THR A 299 -20.64 -0.40 15.84
C THR A 299 -20.96 0.16 17.24
N PRO A 300 -21.30 -0.70 18.24
CA PRO A 300 -21.45 -0.26 19.60
C PRO A 300 -20.15 0.40 20.09
N SER A 301 -20.29 1.45 20.90
CA SER A 301 -19.13 2.03 21.57
C SER A 301 -18.51 0.98 22.51
N ARG A 302 -17.23 0.66 22.33
CA ARG A 302 -16.52 -0.18 23.30
C ARG A 302 -16.58 0.52 24.68
N ARG A 303 -17.04 -0.21 25.69
CA ARG A 303 -17.08 0.26 27.09
C ARG A 303 -15.67 0.32 27.68
#